data_88d52d6d2b4afeede6172f7be5360bf8
#
_entry.id   88d52d6d2b4afeede6172f7be5360bf8
#
_cell.length_a   1.000
_cell.length_b   1.000
_cell.length_c   1.000
_cell.angle_alpha   90.00
_cell.angle_beta   90.00
_cell.angle_gamma   90.00
#
_symmetry.space_group_name_H-M   'P 1'
#
loop_
_entity.id
_entity.type
_entity.pdbx_description
1 polymer ?
#
loop_
_entity_poly.entity_id
_entity_poly.type
_entity_poly.pdbx_seq_one_letter_code
_entity_poly.pdbx_strand_id
1 'polypeptide(L)'
;MRRTKLRFLWLSLATFVFPLWAQDSHPSCNKCSGTYIASDEIQAYLNRSPRDAVVTDQQVRAVDVGKSNVDIGVVYRNKTAGGAVAEHDLVSEVYHVIDGSATLVVGWDITDLKRRPADDRAVRLLNGPGGNGASIRNGATYQLKPGDVVIIPAGVGHWFTKIDDHISYLMVRIDPDKVTPPKDEAASKADLAGAGR
;
A
#
# COMPACT_ATOMS: atom_id res chain seq x y z
N MET A 1 -58.57 -58.82 -13.29
CA MET A 1 -58.70 -57.43 -12.85
C MET A 1 -57.34 -56.98 -12.19
N ARG A 2 -56.48 -56.25 -12.90
CA ARG A 2 -55.24 -55.74 -12.36
C ARG A 2 -55.46 -54.25 -11.95
N ARG A 3 -55.31 -53.93 -10.68
CA ARG A 3 -55.44 -52.56 -10.16
C ARG A 3 -54.07 -51.87 -10.26
N THR A 4 -53.97 -50.90 -11.14
CA THR A 4 -52.79 -50.02 -11.27
C THR A 4 -52.80 -48.96 -10.15
N LYS A 5 -51.83 -49.02 -9.26
CA LYS A 5 -51.62 -47.95 -8.21
C LYS A 5 -50.89 -46.80 -8.79
N LEU A 6 -51.52 -45.63 -8.93
CA LEU A 6 -50.94 -44.39 -9.32
C LEU A 6 -50.17 -43.82 -8.10
N ARG A 7 -48.84 -43.71 -8.21
CA ARG A 7 -47.99 -43.07 -7.19
C ARG A 7 -47.86 -41.59 -7.55
N PHE A 8 -48.47 -40.74 -6.75
CA PHE A 8 -48.21 -39.30 -6.81
C PHE A 8 -46.83 -38.96 -6.22
N LEU A 9 -45.93 -38.45 -7.07
CA LEU A 9 -44.64 -37.94 -6.66
C LEU A 9 -44.84 -36.48 -6.25
N TRP A 10 -44.73 -36.16 -4.96
CA TRP A 10 -44.73 -34.81 -4.47
C TRP A 10 -43.34 -34.20 -4.69
N LEU A 11 -43.22 -33.26 -5.65
CA LEU A 11 -42.03 -32.47 -5.84
C LEU A 11 -42.07 -31.31 -4.84
N SER A 12 -41.29 -31.41 -3.76
CA SER A 12 -41.14 -30.32 -2.79
C SER A 12 -40.21 -29.28 -3.40
N LEU A 13 -40.76 -28.14 -3.81
CA LEU A 13 -39.98 -26.98 -4.25
C LEU A 13 -39.40 -26.30 -3.00
N ALA A 14 -38.14 -26.57 -2.69
CA ALA A 14 -37.40 -25.83 -1.63
C ALA A 14 -37.07 -24.44 -2.14
N THR A 15 -37.82 -23.44 -1.72
CA THR A 15 -37.46 -22.03 -1.93
C THR A 15 -36.28 -21.66 -1.05
N PHE A 16 -35.10 -21.58 -1.63
CA PHE A 16 -33.93 -20.98 -0.97
C PHE A 16 -34.14 -19.46 -0.85
N VAL A 17 -34.54 -19.02 0.31
CA VAL A 17 -34.51 -17.58 0.68
C VAL A 17 -33.08 -17.21 0.99
N PHE A 18 -32.37 -16.62 0.03
CA PHE A 18 -31.10 -15.97 0.34
C PHE A 18 -31.39 -14.75 1.21
N PRO A 19 -30.74 -14.61 2.38
CA PRO A 19 -30.86 -13.40 3.15
C PRO A 19 -30.29 -12.27 2.30
N LEU A 20 -31.13 -11.29 1.91
CA LEU A 20 -30.66 -10.00 1.44
C LEU A 20 -29.93 -9.35 2.63
N TRP A 21 -28.62 -9.44 2.63
CA TRP A 21 -27.79 -8.62 3.50
C TRP A 21 -28.05 -7.18 3.07
N ALA A 22 -28.85 -6.45 3.82
CA ALA A 22 -29.00 -5.03 3.64
C ALA A 22 -27.59 -4.44 3.78
N GLN A 23 -27.02 -3.92 2.68
CA GLN A 23 -25.79 -3.16 2.77
C GLN A 23 -26.04 -2.01 3.73
N ASP A 24 -25.23 -1.92 4.78
CA ASP A 24 -25.23 -0.77 5.66
C ASP A 24 -24.91 0.45 4.81
N SER A 25 -25.92 1.28 4.54
CA SER A 25 -25.83 2.42 3.63
C SER A 25 -25.17 3.64 4.27
N HIS A 26 -24.66 3.49 5.51
CA HIS A 26 -24.00 4.58 6.20
C HIS A 26 -22.58 4.78 5.68
N PRO A 27 -22.18 6.04 5.38
CA PRO A 27 -20.81 6.35 5.01
C PRO A 27 -19.84 5.93 6.13
N SER A 28 -18.70 5.37 5.75
CA SER A 28 -17.65 4.95 6.70
C SER A 28 -17.01 6.15 7.42
N CYS A 29 -17.12 7.34 6.85
CA CYS A 29 -16.67 8.59 7.45
C CYS A 29 -17.81 9.60 7.41
N ASN A 30 -18.34 9.96 8.59
CA ASN A 30 -19.42 10.94 8.71
C ASN A 30 -18.82 12.34 8.95
N LYS A 31 -19.09 13.27 8.01
CA LYS A 31 -18.59 14.67 8.02
C LYS A 31 -17.07 14.81 7.88
N CYS A 32 -16.38 13.83 7.29
CA CYS A 32 -14.98 14.01 6.91
C CYS A 32 -14.85 15.01 5.76
N SER A 33 -13.86 15.89 5.87
CA SER A 33 -13.48 16.79 4.79
C SER A 33 -12.58 16.06 3.79
N GLY A 34 -12.65 16.42 2.50
CA GLY A 34 -11.65 16.02 1.53
C GLY A 34 -10.30 16.68 1.87
N THR A 35 -9.21 15.98 1.58
CA THR A 35 -7.84 16.48 1.75
C THR A 35 -7.24 16.78 0.40
N TYR A 36 -6.78 18.01 0.19
CA TYR A 36 -6.05 18.44 -0.99
C TYR A 36 -4.57 18.56 -0.66
N ILE A 37 -3.72 18.03 -1.53
CA ILE A 37 -2.27 18.16 -1.47
C ILE A 37 -1.83 18.78 -2.80
N ALA A 38 -1.26 19.97 -2.74
CA ALA A 38 -0.82 20.68 -3.94
C ALA A 38 0.38 19.99 -4.59
N SER A 39 0.49 20.08 -5.91
CA SER A 39 1.65 19.56 -6.65
C SER A 39 2.95 20.17 -6.16
N ASP A 40 2.94 21.45 -5.81
CA ASP A 40 4.12 22.15 -5.28
C ASP A 40 4.61 21.56 -3.96
N GLU A 41 3.71 21.09 -3.11
CA GLU A 41 4.08 20.38 -1.88
C GLU A 41 4.76 19.04 -2.19
N ILE A 42 4.23 18.27 -3.13
CA ILE A 42 4.85 17.03 -3.61
C ILE A 42 6.25 17.30 -4.17
N GLN A 43 6.39 18.32 -5.01
CA GLN A 43 7.69 18.72 -5.58
C GLN A 43 8.67 19.19 -4.51
N ALA A 44 8.20 19.90 -3.49
CA ALA A 44 9.06 20.33 -2.38
C ALA A 44 9.67 19.13 -1.62
N TYR A 45 8.89 18.07 -1.38
CA TYR A 45 9.37 16.84 -0.79
C TYR A 45 10.34 16.09 -1.72
N LEU A 46 10.08 16.02 -3.02
CA LEU A 46 11.00 15.42 -4.00
C LEU A 46 12.33 16.18 -4.07
N ASN A 47 12.28 17.52 -4.12
CA ASN A 47 13.46 18.37 -4.22
C ASN A 47 14.33 18.32 -2.96
N ARG A 48 13.74 18.04 -1.82
CA ARG A 48 14.42 17.87 -0.54
C ARG A 48 15.15 16.53 -0.41
N SER A 49 14.85 15.55 -1.26
CA SER A 49 15.50 14.26 -1.24
C SER A 49 16.95 14.37 -1.68
N PRO A 50 17.95 14.07 -0.82
CA PRO A 50 19.34 14.07 -1.23
C PRO A 50 19.58 13.07 -2.35
N ARG A 51 20.23 13.48 -3.42
CA ARG A 51 20.45 12.63 -4.61
C ARG A 51 21.49 11.54 -4.37
N ASP A 52 22.34 11.69 -3.38
CA ASP A 52 23.29 10.70 -2.90
C ASP A 52 22.69 9.73 -1.87
N ALA A 53 21.53 10.05 -1.29
CA ALA A 53 20.83 9.10 -0.43
C ALA A 53 20.41 7.87 -1.21
N VAL A 54 20.65 6.69 -0.64
CA VAL A 54 20.28 5.41 -1.24
C VAL A 54 18.76 5.33 -1.42
N VAL A 55 18.01 5.63 -0.35
CA VAL A 55 16.55 5.71 -0.33
C VAL A 55 16.13 6.87 0.56
N THR A 56 15.19 7.67 0.07
CA THR A 56 14.42 8.62 0.90
C THR A 56 12.94 8.27 0.80
N ASP A 57 12.32 8.00 1.93
CA ASP A 57 10.88 7.76 2.06
C ASP A 57 10.33 8.82 3.02
N GLN A 58 9.51 9.72 2.48
CA GLN A 58 9.00 10.88 3.17
C GLN A 58 7.47 10.87 3.14
N GLN A 59 6.87 10.81 4.32
CA GLN A 59 5.42 10.93 4.46
C GLN A 59 5.01 12.39 4.34
N VAL A 60 4.15 12.66 3.36
CA VAL A 60 3.60 13.99 3.09
C VAL A 60 2.34 14.21 3.93
N ARG A 61 1.43 13.25 3.93
CA ARG A 61 0.15 13.33 4.62
C ARG A 61 -0.28 11.95 5.11
N ALA A 62 -0.97 11.86 6.24
CA ALA A 62 -1.65 10.66 6.71
C ALA A 62 -3.02 11.04 7.26
N VAL A 63 -4.09 10.55 6.64
CA VAL A 63 -5.46 11.00 6.86
C VAL A 63 -6.35 9.83 7.23
N ASP A 64 -7.10 9.98 8.32
CA ASP A 64 -8.17 9.06 8.67
C ASP A 64 -9.37 9.26 7.71
N VAL A 65 -9.70 8.23 6.95
CA VAL A 65 -10.84 8.21 6.02
C VAL A 65 -11.99 7.33 6.52
N GLY A 66 -12.03 7.06 7.83
CA GLY A 66 -13.05 6.27 8.52
C GLY A 66 -12.58 4.85 8.82
N LYS A 67 -12.66 3.93 7.88
CA LYS A 67 -12.23 2.52 8.07
C LYS A 67 -10.74 2.28 7.88
N SER A 68 -10.00 3.29 7.42
CA SER A 68 -8.57 3.18 7.11
C SER A 68 -7.90 4.53 7.31
N ASN A 69 -6.60 4.55 7.54
CA ASN A 69 -5.78 5.69 7.15
C ASN A 69 -5.40 5.56 5.67
N VAL A 70 -5.29 6.69 5.00
CA VAL A 70 -4.66 6.81 3.67
C VAL A 70 -3.50 7.78 3.80
N ASP A 71 -2.32 7.27 3.51
CA ASP A 71 -1.10 8.04 3.63
C ASP A 71 -0.53 8.34 2.24
N ILE A 72 -0.06 9.56 2.06
CA ILE A 72 0.63 9.98 0.85
C ILE A 72 2.09 10.18 1.19
N GLY A 73 2.95 9.48 0.50
CA GLY A 73 4.41 9.58 0.61
C GLY A 73 5.06 9.90 -0.73
N VAL A 74 6.28 10.36 -0.66
CA VAL A 74 7.18 10.55 -1.80
C VAL A 74 8.45 9.77 -1.55
N VAL A 75 8.80 8.92 -2.50
CA VAL A 75 10.00 8.08 -2.41
C VAL A 75 10.94 8.43 -3.55
N TYR A 76 12.21 8.57 -3.21
CA TYR A 76 13.33 8.63 -4.14
C TYR A 76 14.29 7.48 -3.86
N ARG A 77 14.76 6.81 -4.90
CA ARG A 77 15.80 5.78 -4.85
C ARG A 77 16.86 6.06 -5.90
N ASN A 78 18.12 6.04 -5.53
CA ASN A 78 19.21 6.12 -6.49
C ASN A 78 19.56 4.73 -7.06
N LYS A 79 20.47 4.66 -8.02
CA LYS A 79 20.87 3.41 -8.70
C LYS A 79 21.47 2.35 -7.77
N THR A 80 21.91 2.71 -6.58
CA THR A 80 22.47 1.77 -5.59
C THR A 80 21.42 1.22 -4.61
N ALA A 81 20.15 1.67 -4.73
CA ALA A 81 19.06 1.27 -3.85
C ALA A 81 18.47 -0.11 -4.13
N GLY A 82 19.03 -0.86 -5.06
CA GLY A 82 18.79 -2.30 -5.19
C GLY A 82 19.29 -3.00 -3.92
N GLY A 83 18.46 -3.75 -3.24
CA GLY A 83 18.85 -4.31 -1.96
C GLY A 83 17.90 -5.38 -1.46
N ALA A 84 17.56 -5.32 -0.20
CA ALA A 84 16.64 -6.27 0.41
C ALA A 84 15.20 -6.14 -0.12
N VAL A 85 14.51 -7.26 -0.17
CA VAL A 85 13.05 -7.29 -0.29
C VAL A 85 12.45 -6.55 0.89
N ALA A 86 11.48 -5.70 0.65
CA ALA A 86 10.63 -5.14 1.70
C ALA A 86 9.27 -5.83 1.70
N GLU A 87 8.68 -5.96 2.88
CA GLU A 87 7.34 -6.48 3.11
C GLU A 87 6.71 -5.71 4.27
N HIS A 88 5.38 -5.50 4.22
CA HIS A 88 4.57 -4.83 5.25
C HIS A 88 3.36 -5.70 5.57
N ASP A 89 3.18 -6.06 6.84
CA ASP A 89 2.13 -7.01 7.24
C ASP A 89 0.71 -6.49 7.03
N LEU A 90 0.50 -5.19 7.30
CA LEU A 90 -0.84 -4.60 7.48
C LEU A 90 -1.12 -3.47 6.48
N VAL A 91 -0.09 -2.92 5.85
CA VAL A 91 -0.20 -1.77 4.97
C VAL A 91 -0.02 -2.21 3.51
N SER A 92 -1.02 -1.91 2.68
CA SER A 92 -0.91 -2.04 1.22
C SER A 92 -0.36 -0.76 0.62
N GLU A 93 0.38 -0.88 -0.48
CA GLU A 93 1.01 0.25 -1.15
C GLU A 93 0.57 0.36 -2.61
N VAL A 94 0.41 1.59 -3.09
CA VAL A 94 0.24 1.89 -4.50
C VAL A 94 1.36 2.86 -4.90
N TYR A 95 2.17 2.45 -5.86
CA TYR A 95 3.20 3.33 -6.47
C TYR A 95 2.65 3.96 -7.73
N HIS A 96 2.86 5.24 -7.90
CA HIS A 96 2.70 5.95 -9.17
C HIS A 96 4.04 6.58 -9.52
N VAL A 97 4.68 6.04 -10.55
CA VAL A 97 6.02 6.48 -10.95
C VAL A 97 5.98 7.88 -11.52
N ILE A 98 6.79 8.78 -10.95
CA ILE A 98 6.90 10.19 -11.37
C ILE A 98 8.04 10.33 -12.38
N ASP A 99 9.22 9.78 -12.05
CA ASP A 99 10.43 9.95 -12.85
C ASP A 99 11.39 8.78 -12.67
N GLY A 100 12.27 8.56 -13.65
CA GLY A 100 13.26 7.48 -13.65
C GLY A 100 12.70 6.12 -14.08
N SER A 101 13.50 5.07 -13.91
CA SER A 101 13.14 3.71 -14.32
C SER A 101 13.79 2.64 -13.44
N ALA A 102 13.10 1.52 -13.29
CA ALA A 102 13.57 0.42 -12.46
C ALA A 102 12.93 -0.93 -12.85
N THR A 103 13.60 -2.02 -12.47
CA THR A 103 13.03 -3.36 -12.46
C THR A 103 12.54 -3.68 -11.05
N LEU A 104 11.23 -3.92 -10.91
CA LEU A 104 10.58 -4.30 -9.67
C LEU A 104 10.12 -5.76 -9.74
N VAL A 105 10.42 -6.56 -8.71
CA VAL A 105 9.87 -7.90 -8.51
C VAL A 105 8.88 -7.85 -7.35
N VAL A 106 7.68 -8.41 -7.55
CA VAL A 106 6.61 -8.46 -6.54
C VAL A 106 6.17 -9.90 -6.36
N GLY A 107 6.07 -10.37 -5.11
CA GLY A 107 5.66 -11.74 -4.83
C GLY A 107 5.62 -12.08 -3.34
N TRP A 108 4.92 -13.15 -3.00
CA TRP A 108 4.71 -13.58 -1.62
C TRP A 108 5.78 -14.55 -1.10
N ASP A 109 6.54 -15.21 -1.99
CA ASP A 109 7.52 -16.23 -1.62
C ASP A 109 8.89 -15.60 -1.33
N ILE A 110 8.97 -14.95 -0.16
CA ILE A 110 10.16 -14.21 0.28
C ILE A 110 11.13 -15.17 0.97
N THR A 111 12.41 -15.15 0.57
CA THR A 111 13.46 -15.93 1.23
C THR A 111 14.12 -15.15 2.36
N ASP A 112 14.50 -15.84 3.42
CA ASP A 112 15.24 -15.27 4.56
C ASP A 112 14.60 -14.02 5.16
N LEU A 113 13.26 -14.00 5.24
CA LEU A 113 12.50 -12.89 5.81
C LEU A 113 12.87 -12.69 7.29
N LYS A 114 13.36 -11.51 7.61
CA LYS A 114 13.68 -11.07 8.97
C LYS A 114 12.77 -9.90 9.34
N ARG A 115 12.15 -10.02 10.52
CA ARG A 115 11.29 -8.98 11.06
C ARG A 115 12.08 -7.72 11.40
N ARG A 116 11.50 -6.55 11.11
CA ARG A 116 12.05 -5.27 11.59
C ARG A 116 11.81 -5.13 13.09
N PRO A 117 12.76 -4.54 13.83
CA PRO A 117 12.53 -4.18 15.24
C PRO A 117 11.35 -3.21 15.39
N ALA A 118 10.64 -3.29 16.52
CA ALA A 118 9.48 -2.44 16.77
C ALA A 118 9.82 -0.92 16.88
N ASP A 119 11.08 -0.61 17.20
CA ASP A 119 11.60 0.75 17.26
C ASP A 119 12.15 1.27 15.92
N ASP A 120 12.17 0.45 14.88
CA ASP A 120 12.55 0.87 13.52
C ASP A 120 11.66 2.02 13.02
N ARG A 121 12.27 3.01 12.36
CA ARG A 121 11.56 4.19 11.85
C ARG A 121 10.44 3.80 10.87
N ALA A 122 10.69 2.84 9.98
CA ALA A 122 9.68 2.41 9.02
C ALA A 122 8.48 1.77 9.72
N VAL A 123 8.72 0.97 10.78
CA VAL A 123 7.66 0.37 11.59
C VAL A 123 6.84 1.43 12.30
N ARG A 124 7.50 2.38 12.93
CA ARG A 124 6.82 3.37 13.79
C ARG A 124 6.10 4.49 13.04
N LEU A 125 6.59 4.87 11.87
CA LEU A 125 6.19 6.14 11.24
C LEU A 125 5.67 5.99 9.81
N LEU A 126 5.91 4.85 9.15
CA LEU A 126 5.64 4.73 7.72
C LEU A 126 4.74 3.56 7.34
N ASN A 127 5.08 2.34 7.79
CA ASN A 127 4.54 1.12 7.18
C ASN A 127 3.98 0.13 8.21
N GLY A 128 4.10 0.44 9.53
CA GLY A 128 3.76 -0.55 10.57
C GLY A 128 4.69 -1.77 10.55
N PRO A 129 4.28 -2.87 11.20
CA PRO A 129 5.08 -4.09 11.28
C PRO A 129 5.34 -4.67 9.88
N GLY A 130 6.49 -5.34 9.75
CA GLY A 130 6.92 -5.93 8.48
C GLY A 130 8.34 -6.49 8.57
N GLY A 131 8.91 -6.83 7.44
CA GLY A 131 10.23 -7.45 7.38
C GLY A 131 11.04 -7.08 6.14
N ASN A 132 12.27 -7.58 6.13
CA ASN A 132 13.16 -7.53 4.98
C ASN A 132 13.62 -8.95 4.63
N GLY A 133 13.62 -9.29 3.35
CA GLY A 133 14.07 -10.58 2.85
C GLY A 133 15.26 -10.47 1.90
N ALA A 134 15.85 -11.63 1.57
CA ALA A 134 16.98 -11.71 0.65
C ALA A 134 16.55 -11.67 -0.82
N SER A 135 15.47 -12.38 -1.17
CA SER A 135 14.94 -12.44 -2.55
C SER A 135 13.48 -12.85 -2.56
N ILE A 136 12.85 -12.77 -3.74
CA ILE A 136 11.50 -13.27 -4.00
C ILE A 136 11.60 -14.39 -5.04
N ARG A 137 11.08 -15.59 -4.71
CA ARG A 137 10.94 -16.70 -5.65
C ARG A 137 9.59 -16.60 -6.36
N ASN A 138 9.55 -16.95 -7.64
CA ASN A 138 8.32 -16.98 -8.43
C ASN A 138 7.54 -15.65 -8.46
N GLY A 139 8.23 -14.52 -8.26
CA GLY A 139 7.63 -13.18 -8.30
C GLY A 139 7.36 -12.71 -9.73
N ALA A 140 6.37 -11.83 -9.87
CA ALA A 140 6.14 -11.09 -11.10
C ALA A 140 7.16 -9.96 -11.24
N THR A 141 7.73 -9.80 -12.45
CA THR A 141 8.74 -8.79 -12.74
C THR A 141 8.17 -7.70 -13.63
N TYR A 142 8.35 -6.45 -13.23
CA TYR A 142 7.87 -5.27 -13.94
C TYR A 142 9.02 -4.33 -14.28
N GLN A 143 8.99 -3.78 -15.50
CA GLN A 143 9.88 -2.69 -15.93
C GLN A 143 9.13 -1.38 -15.76
N LEU A 144 9.49 -0.62 -14.74
CA LEU A 144 8.79 0.60 -14.36
C LEU A 144 9.35 1.81 -15.10
N LYS A 145 8.45 2.70 -15.54
CA LYS A 145 8.73 3.98 -16.17
C LYS A 145 7.70 5.03 -15.72
N PRO A 146 7.93 6.32 -15.96
CA PRO A 146 6.98 7.39 -15.60
C PRO A 146 5.55 7.12 -16.07
N GLY A 147 4.59 7.32 -15.17
CA GLY A 147 3.16 7.07 -15.38
C GLY A 147 2.68 5.66 -15.01
N ASP A 148 3.58 4.69 -14.82
CA ASP A 148 3.19 3.35 -14.40
C ASP A 148 2.65 3.35 -12.96
N VAL A 149 1.68 2.45 -12.71
CA VAL A 149 1.09 2.23 -11.39
C VAL A 149 1.27 0.78 -10.98
N VAL A 150 1.70 0.55 -9.74
CA VAL A 150 1.81 -0.78 -9.15
C VAL A 150 1.03 -0.83 -7.85
N ILE A 151 0.20 -1.86 -7.67
CA ILE A 151 -0.51 -2.13 -6.41
C ILE A 151 0.18 -3.30 -5.72
N ILE A 152 0.58 -3.12 -4.48
CA ILE A 152 1.26 -4.11 -3.65
C ILE A 152 0.40 -4.36 -2.41
N PRO A 153 -0.30 -5.51 -2.33
CA PRO A 153 -1.09 -5.85 -1.15
C PRO A 153 -0.23 -6.04 0.09
N ALA A 154 -0.81 -5.82 1.26
CA ALA A 154 -0.19 -6.17 2.54
C ALA A 154 0.27 -7.64 2.56
N GLY A 155 1.41 -7.92 3.17
CA GLY A 155 2.05 -9.24 3.19
C GLY A 155 2.78 -9.64 1.91
N VAL A 156 2.77 -8.79 0.87
CA VAL A 156 3.45 -9.08 -0.40
C VAL A 156 4.79 -8.37 -0.46
N GLY A 157 5.85 -9.16 -0.72
CA GLY A 157 7.19 -8.63 -0.90
C GLY A 157 7.35 -7.85 -2.19
N HIS A 158 8.16 -6.81 -2.13
CA HIS A 158 8.53 -6.00 -3.27
C HIS A 158 10.03 -5.68 -3.24
N TRP A 159 10.65 -5.77 -4.42
CA TRP A 159 12.11 -5.75 -4.53
C TRP A 159 12.57 -5.05 -5.80
N PHE A 160 13.26 -3.94 -5.65
CA PHE A 160 13.94 -3.30 -6.77
C PHE A 160 15.25 -4.05 -7.07
N THR A 161 15.25 -4.86 -8.12
CA THR A 161 16.42 -5.64 -8.55
C THR A 161 17.40 -4.84 -9.39
N LYS A 162 16.91 -3.79 -10.05
CA LYS A 162 17.70 -2.86 -10.85
C LYS A 162 17.06 -1.49 -10.87
N ILE A 163 17.86 -0.45 -10.74
CA ILE A 163 17.48 0.94 -10.98
C ILE A 163 18.48 1.50 -11.97
N ASP A 164 18.03 2.08 -13.09
CA ASP A 164 18.94 2.49 -14.16
C ASP A 164 19.82 3.68 -13.75
N ASP A 165 19.22 4.73 -13.23
CA ASP A 165 19.88 5.89 -12.61
C ASP A 165 19.22 6.22 -11.27
N HIS A 166 17.94 6.49 -11.31
CA HIS A 166 17.09 6.69 -10.15
C HIS A 166 15.65 6.29 -10.48
N ILE A 167 14.80 6.22 -9.47
CA ILE A 167 13.35 6.20 -9.59
C ILE A 167 12.73 7.02 -8.47
N SER A 168 11.75 7.85 -8.82
CA SER A 168 10.90 8.55 -7.85
C SER A 168 9.43 8.24 -8.12
N TYR A 169 8.67 8.10 -7.06
CA TYR A 169 7.26 7.77 -7.17
C TYR A 169 6.47 8.37 -6.01
N LEU A 170 5.22 8.72 -6.30
CA LEU A 170 4.22 8.92 -5.28
C LEU A 170 3.84 7.57 -4.72
N MET A 171 3.80 7.45 -3.41
CA MET A 171 3.34 6.28 -2.70
C MET A 171 2.06 6.58 -1.94
N VAL A 172 1.03 5.78 -2.21
CA VAL A 172 -0.21 5.77 -1.42
C VAL A 172 -0.19 4.52 -0.56
N ARG A 173 -0.25 4.71 0.77
CA ARG A 173 -0.41 3.62 1.73
C ARG A 173 -1.86 3.53 2.17
N ILE A 174 -2.38 2.33 2.18
CA ILE A 174 -3.71 1.99 2.67
C ILE A 174 -3.52 1.20 3.95
N ASP A 175 -3.86 1.82 5.08
CA ASP A 175 -3.61 1.33 6.43
C ASP A 175 -4.95 1.13 7.17
N PRO A 176 -5.61 -0.04 7.00
CA PRO A 176 -6.90 -0.32 7.63
C PRO A 176 -6.81 -0.47 9.15
N ASP A 177 -5.66 -0.87 9.67
CA ASP A 177 -5.43 -1.07 11.10
C ASP A 177 -4.89 0.18 11.80
N LYS A 178 -4.67 1.27 11.05
CA LYS A 178 -4.20 2.58 11.53
C LYS A 178 -2.92 2.48 12.35
N VAL A 179 -1.98 1.67 11.86
CA VAL A 179 -0.68 1.45 12.52
C VAL A 179 0.30 2.60 12.30
N THR A 180 0.01 3.50 11.36
CA THR A 180 0.80 4.70 11.06
C THR A 180 0.20 5.92 11.76
N PRO A 181 1.05 6.82 12.31
CA PRO A 181 0.54 8.02 12.96
C PRO A 181 -0.04 9.02 11.94
N PRO A 182 -1.11 9.74 12.29
CA PRO A 182 -1.66 10.78 11.42
C PRO A 182 -0.65 11.91 11.21
N LYS A 183 -0.69 12.51 10.02
CA LYS A 183 0.11 13.69 9.65
C LYS A 183 -0.76 14.66 8.88
N ASP A 184 -1.08 15.79 9.51
CA ASP A 184 -1.88 16.85 8.91
C ASP A 184 -1.03 17.83 8.06
N GLU A 185 -1.66 18.85 7.50
CA GLU A 185 -1.01 19.86 6.69
C GLU A 185 -0.03 20.72 7.50
N ALA A 186 -0.35 21.03 8.76
CA ALA A 186 0.53 21.82 9.61
C ALA A 186 1.81 21.07 9.92
N ALA A 187 1.72 19.77 10.24
CA ALA A 187 2.87 18.91 10.45
C ALA A 187 3.72 18.75 9.17
N SER A 188 3.10 18.70 7.99
CA SER A 188 3.83 18.65 6.72
C SER A 188 4.60 19.93 6.45
N LYS A 189 3.98 21.10 6.68
CA LYS A 189 4.65 22.40 6.53
C LYS A 189 5.81 22.56 7.52
N ALA A 190 5.62 22.16 8.76
CA ALA A 190 6.67 22.16 9.77
C ALA A 190 7.85 21.25 9.39
N ASP A 191 7.57 20.07 8.86
CA ASP A 191 8.57 19.13 8.37
C ASP A 191 9.35 19.72 7.18
N LEU A 192 8.70 20.32 6.20
CA LEU A 192 9.35 20.99 5.07
C LEU A 192 10.22 22.16 5.52
N ALA A 193 9.81 22.92 6.53
CA ALA A 193 10.59 23.99 7.13
C ALA A 193 11.78 23.51 7.97
N GLY A 194 11.93 22.21 8.17
CA GLY A 194 13.01 21.62 8.96
C GLY A 194 12.80 21.66 10.48
N ALA A 195 11.59 22.02 10.96
CA ALA A 195 11.25 22.09 12.38
C ALA A 195 10.96 20.71 13.02
N GLY A 196 10.96 19.64 12.24
CA GLY A 196 10.65 18.26 12.67
C GLY A 196 11.85 17.32 12.73
N ARG A 197 13.08 17.82 12.82
CA ARG A 197 14.31 17.00 12.90
C ARG A 197 14.85 16.94 14.31
#